data_7b5a23ff24b086e47c5a93e0bc9a6c97
#
_entry.id   7b5a23ff24b086e47c5a93e0bc9a6c97
#
_cell.length_a   1.000
_cell.length_b   1.000
_cell.length_c   1.000
_cell.angle_alpha   90.00
_cell.angle_beta   90.00
_cell.angle_gamma   90.00
#
_symmetry.space_group_name_H-M   'P 1'
#
loop_
_entity.id
_entity.type
_entity.pdbx_description
1 polymer ?
#
loop_
_entity_poly.entity_id
_entity_poly.type
_entity_poly.pdbx_seq_one_letter_code
_entity_poly.pdbx_strand_id
1 'polypeptide(L)'
;MEHRDKANLQYKALETILKCVSAIVLCSFIGWFIVDDANNKVMYATHEAKKIALQASWDKAVEDGKAAVEAQRAEEERLAAEEAARKAAEEAEAKRLQEEQEAKERAAQADGVAKENVVYGSKLGHVSVDGTNVSCSLYWGDSNTQFRYGAGCHAEDGCVLPGDNGTVFIGGHTGTVFSDLGSCQIGSLIHLTTSWGSFDYQITDMQVINETDIDKCRFGAIEPSCILYTCYPFGILVHTTQRYAVYADLVSSTLYDASNSIA
;
A
#
# COMPACT_ATOMS: atom_id res chain seq x y z
N MET A 1 -21.38 13.03 -3.65
CA MET A 1 -22.73 12.47 -3.64
C MET A 1 -23.19 12.12 -2.22
N GLU A 2 -22.35 11.64 -1.37
CA GLU A 2 -22.66 11.17 0.00
C GLU A 2 -23.06 12.25 1.02
N HIS A 3 -22.61 13.49 0.86
CA HIS A 3 -22.99 14.62 1.75
C HIS A 3 -24.44 15.12 1.51
N ARG A 4 -24.99 14.89 0.35
CA ARG A 4 -26.36 15.32 -0.01
C ARG A 4 -27.43 14.37 0.54
N ASP A 5 -27.08 13.09 0.71
CA ASP A 5 -27.99 12.06 1.23
C ASP A 5 -28.14 12.13 2.75
N LYS A 6 -27.10 12.51 3.50
CA LYS A 6 -27.15 12.72 4.97
C LYS A 6 -28.02 13.92 5.35
N ALA A 7 -27.92 15.01 4.61
CA ALA A 7 -28.76 16.20 4.83
C ALA A 7 -30.26 15.92 4.55
N ASN A 8 -30.56 15.10 3.56
CA ASN A 8 -31.93 14.72 3.18
C ASN A 8 -32.58 13.79 4.22
N LEU A 9 -31.80 12.94 4.88
CA LEU A 9 -32.28 12.04 5.93
C LEU A 9 -32.61 12.80 7.22
N GLN A 10 -31.81 13.80 7.59
CA GLN A 10 -32.07 14.68 8.75
C GLN A 10 -33.30 15.55 8.53
N TYR A 11 -33.53 16.06 7.31
CA TYR A 11 -34.69 16.85 6.95
C TYR A 11 -36.00 16.04 7.05
N LYS A 12 -36.02 14.79 6.59
CA LYS A 12 -37.18 13.88 6.72
C LYS A 12 -37.50 13.52 8.16
N ALA A 13 -36.50 13.32 9.03
CA ALA A 13 -36.71 13.04 10.45
C ALA A 13 -37.33 14.26 11.17
N LEU A 14 -36.87 15.47 10.88
CA LEU A 14 -37.42 16.72 11.44
C LEU A 14 -38.86 16.98 10.97
N GLU A 15 -39.18 16.71 9.72
CA GLU A 15 -40.52 16.84 9.14
C GLU A 15 -41.53 15.83 9.76
N THR A 16 -41.05 14.62 10.04
CA THR A 16 -41.88 13.59 10.72
C THR A 16 -42.20 13.97 12.16
N ILE A 17 -41.21 14.52 12.89
CA ILE A 17 -41.42 15.04 14.26
C ILE A 17 -42.38 16.23 14.22
N LEU A 18 -42.27 17.15 13.28
CA LEU A 18 -43.18 18.30 13.17
C LEU A 18 -44.62 17.89 12.83
N LYS A 19 -44.82 16.86 11.99
CA LYS A 19 -46.15 16.30 11.66
C LYS A 19 -46.77 15.59 12.86
N CYS A 20 -46.01 14.88 13.69
CA CYS A 20 -46.50 14.28 14.94
C CYS A 20 -46.91 15.34 15.96
N VAL A 21 -46.15 16.43 16.09
CA VAL A 21 -46.48 17.55 16.97
C VAL A 21 -47.77 18.26 16.55
N SER A 22 -47.96 18.51 15.28
CA SER A 22 -49.20 19.18 14.76
C SER A 22 -50.44 18.31 14.91
N ALA A 23 -50.31 16.98 14.76
CA ALA A 23 -51.41 16.04 15.01
C ALA A 23 -51.86 16.01 16.51
N ILE A 24 -50.88 16.07 17.42
CA ILE A 24 -51.15 16.09 18.87
C ILE A 24 -51.86 17.39 19.28
N VAL A 25 -51.42 18.52 18.73
CA VAL A 25 -52.08 19.82 19.03
C VAL A 25 -53.50 19.87 18.45
N LEU A 26 -53.70 19.30 17.25
CA LEU A 26 -55.04 19.26 16.61
C LEU A 26 -56.05 18.41 17.40
N CYS A 27 -55.63 17.25 17.93
CA CYS A 27 -56.45 16.41 18.78
C CYS A 27 -56.80 17.08 20.11
N SER A 28 -55.90 17.92 20.66
CA SER A 28 -56.21 18.70 21.87
C SER A 28 -57.31 19.76 21.65
N PHE A 29 -57.35 20.36 20.47
CA PHE A 29 -58.37 21.37 20.11
C PHE A 29 -59.76 20.76 19.85
N ILE A 30 -59.84 19.58 19.22
CA ILE A 30 -61.12 18.92 18.90
C ILE A 30 -61.81 18.42 20.18
N GLY A 31 -61.06 17.98 21.19
CA GLY A 31 -61.60 17.54 22.48
C GLY A 31 -62.22 18.66 23.31
N TRP A 32 -61.80 19.90 23.10
CA TRP A 32 -62.34 21.08 23.82
C TRP A 32 -63.72 21.53 23.32
N PHE A 33 -64.09 21.16 22.10
CA PHE A 33 -65.34 21.67 21.46
C PHE A 33 -66.58 20.79 21.66
N ILE A 34 -66.50 19.63 22.30
CA ILE A 34 -67.56 18.62 22.26
C ILE A 34 -68.28 18.44 23.58
N VAL A 35 -68.03 19.22 24.59
CA VAL A 35 -68.71 18.94 25.90
C VAL A 35 -69.38 20.17 26.48
N ASP A 36 -70.68 20.06 26.46
CA ASP A 36 -71.65 20.98 27.08
C ASP A 36 -71.88 20.68 28.55
N ASP A 37 -71.84 21.65 29.32
CA ASP A 37 -72.31 22.32 30.56
C ASP A 37 -72.83 21.54 31.81
N ALA A 38 -72.90 20.23 31.92
CA ALA A 38 -73.54 19.63 33.07
C ALA A 38 -72.59 18.96 34.15
N ASN A 39 -71.27 18.80 33.92
CA ASN A 39 -70.33 18.12 34.82
C ASN A 39 -68.92 18.78 34.88
N ASN A 40 -68.85 20.06 34.95
CA ASN A 40 -67.66 20.86 34.82
C ASN A 40 -66.52 20.49 35.84
N LYS A 41 -66.83 20.11 37.07
CA LYS A 41 -65.74 19.88 38.05
C LYS A 41 -64.94 18.59 37.85
N VAL A 42 -65.58 17.50 37.44
CA VAL A 42 -64.82 16.24 37.11
C VAL A 42 -64.10 16.30 35.84
N MET A 43 -64.65 17.01 34.86
CA MET A 43 -63.99 17.21 33.53
C MET A 43 -62.77 18.11 33.60
N TYR A 44 -62.80 19.19 34.42
CA TYR A 44 -61.58 20.02 34.57
C TYR A 44 -60.45 19.23 35.22
N ALA A 45 -60.73 18.40 36.26
CA ALA A 45 -59.66 17.58 36.85
C ALA A 45 -59.09 16.51 35.94
N THR A 46 -59.94 15.87 35.12
CA THR A 46 -59.44 14.89 34.07
C THR A 46 -58.75 15.56 32.93
N HIS A 47 -59.11 16.79 32.54
CA HIS A 47 -58.45 17.58 31.50
C HIS A 47 -57.06 18.04 31.97
N GLU A 48 -56.94 18.55 33.22
CA GLU A 48 -55.64 18.91 33.80
C GLU A 48 -54.73 17.68 33.99
N ALA A 49 -55.27 16.53 34.45
CA ALA A 49 -54.48 15.30 34.54
C ALA A 49 -53.99 14.81 33.17
N LYS A 50 -54.82 14.89 32.12
CA LYS A 50 -54.40 14.57 30.74
C LYS A 50 -53.37 15.55 30.22
N LYS A 51 -53.50 16.84 30.48
CA LYS A 51 -52.55 17.88 30.11
C LYS A 51 -51.18 17.65 30.76
N ILE A 52 -51.17 17.34 32.06
CA ILE A 52 -49.93 17.03 32.80
C ILE A 52 -49.29 15.75 32.24
N ALA A 53 -50.09 14.70 31.99
CA ALA A 53 -49.57 13.46 31.41
C ALA A 53 -49.01 13.66 29.98
N LEU A 54 -49.67 14.49 29.16
CA LEU A 54 -49.21 14.84 27.83
C LEU A 54 -47.91 15.65 27.88
N GLN A 55 -47.83 16.64 28.80
CA GLN A 55 -46.63 17.42 29.02
C GLN A 55 -45.44 16.53 29.45
N ALA A 56 -45.67 15.62 30.42
CA ALA A 56 -44.68 14.69 30.89
C ALA A 56 -44.19 13.72 29.77
N SER A 57 -45.08 13.27 28.88
CA SER A 57 -44.71 12.44 27.72
C SER A 57 -43.93 13.22 26.68
N TRP A 58 -44.27 14.49 26.49
CA TRP A 58 -43.53 15.41 25.61
C TRP A 58 -42.14 15.69 26.15
N ASP A 59 -42.02 16.05 27.43
CA ASP A 59 -40.71 16.33 28.04
C ASP A 59 -39.80 15.11 28.00
N LYS A 60 -40.36 13.91 28.21
CA LYS A 60 -39.63 12.66 28.03
C LYS A 60 -39.18 12.43 26.57
N ALA A 61 -40.04 12.65 25.57
CA ALA A 61 -39.73 12.48 24.19
C ALA A 61 -38.62 13.47 23.71
N VAL A 62 -38.64 14.69 24.24
CA VAL A 62 -37.60 15.70 23.98
C VAL A 62 -36.27 15.28 24.58
N GLU A 63 -36.26 14.73 25.79
CA GLU A 63 -35.06 14.27 26.48
C GLU A 63 -34.47 13.02 25.78
N ASP A 64 -35.31 12.05 25.42
CA ASP A 64 -34.90 10.87 24.65
C ASP A 64 -34.35 11.27 23.27
N GLY A 65 -34.94 12.28 22.63
CA GLY A 65 -34.47 12.83 21.36
C GLY A 65 -33.07 13.51 21.46
N LYS A 66 -32.86 14.28 22.54
CA LYS A 66 -31.56 14.89 22.82
C LYS A 66 -30.48 13.83 23.05
N ALA A 67 -30.80 12.82 23.88
CA ALA A 67 -29.87 11.73 24.16
C ALA A 67 -29.49 10.93 22.87
N ALA A 68 -30.46 10.72 21.97
CA ALA A 68 -30.22 10.05 20.70
C ALA A 68 -29.29 10.87 19.78
N VAL A 69 -29.49 12.19 19.69
CA VAL A 69 -28.61 13.08 18.89
C VAL A 69 -27.21 13.13 19.47
N GLU A 70 -27.07 13.19 20.79
CA GLU A 70 -25.78 13.20 21.46
C GLU A 70 -25.01 11.86 21.25
N ALA A 71 -25.72 10.73 21.35
CA ALA A 71 -25.15 9.42 21.06
C ALA A 71 -24.69 9.28 19.61
N GLN A 72 -25.49 9.80 18.66
CA GLN A 72 -25.11 9.78 17.24
C GLN A 72 -23.87 10.63 16.97
N ARG A 73 -23.78 11.80 17.60
CA ARG A 73 -22.62 12.69 17.48
C ARG A 73 -21.34 12.05 18.05
N ALA A 74 -21.46 11.40 19.19
CA ALA A 74 -20.35 10.69 19.81
C ALA A 74 -19.86 9.51 18.93
N GLU A 75 -20.76 8.82 18.26
CA GLU A 75 -20.42 7.74 17.32
C GLU A 75 -19.72 8.28 16.05
N GLU A 76 -20.22 9.41 15.51
CA GLU A 76 -19.58 10.06 14.36
C GLU A 76 -18.15 10.56 14.69
N GLU A 77 -17.97 11.15 15.88
CA GLU A 77 -16.64 11.57 16.37
C GLU A 77 -15.70 10.37 16.55
N ARG A 78 -16.21 9.25 17.08
CA ARG A 78 -15.44 8.01 17.24
C ARG A 78 -14.98 7.44 15.89
N LEU A 79 -15.88 7.37 14.91
CA LEU A 79 -15.57 6.87 13.57
C LEU A 79 -14.57 7.78 12.86
N ALA A 80 -14.71 9.10 13.00
CA ALA A 80 -13.76 10.05 12.43
C ALA A 80 -12.37 9.94 13.06
N ALA A 81 -12.31 9.73 14.38
CA ALA A 81 -11.06 9.51 15.10
C ALA A 81 -10.37 8.19 14.69
N GLU A 82 -11.14 7.12 14.49
CA GLU A 82 -10.64 5.83 14.04
C GLU A 82 -10.08 5.90 12.61
N GLU A 83 -10.80 6.60 11.70
CA GLU A 83 -10.31 6.83 10.32
C GLU A 83 -9.03 7.67 10.29
N ALA A 84 -8.95 8.72 11.12
CA ALA A 84 -7.75 9.54 11.24
C ALA A 84 -6.56 8.73 11.79
N ALA A 85 -6.79 7.89 12.79
CA ALA A 85 -5.76 7.02 13.35
C ALA A 85 -5.24 5.99 12.33
N ARG A 86 -6.15 5.42 11.51
CA ARG A 86 -5.75 4.50 10.43
C ARG A 86 -4.88 5.19 9.38
N LYS A 87 -5.29 6.38 8.91
CA LYS A 87 -4.50 7.15 7.95
C LYS A 87 -3.11 7.51 8.50
N ALA A 88 -3.04 7.93 9.75
CA ALA A 88 -1.77 8.23 10.41
C ALA A 88 -0.87 6.98 10.54
N ALA A 89 -1.44 5.81 10.79
CA ALA A 89 -0.70 4.56 10.84
C ALA A 89 -0.16 4.14 9.46
N GLU A 90 -0.97 4.29 8.40
CA GLU A 90 -0.56 4.02 7.02
C GLU A 90 0.58 4.96 6.57
N GLU A 91 0.49 6.26 6.90
CA GLU A 91 1.55 7.25 6.61
C GLU A 91 2.85 6.94 7.39
N ALA A 92 2.72 6.55 8.66
CA ALA A 92 3.89 6.20 9.48
C ALA A 92 4.57 4.91 8.97
N GLU A 93 3.82 3.93 8.51
CA GLU A 93 4.36 2.71 7.92
C GLU A 93 5.06 2.99 6.59
N ALA A 94 4.44 3.79 5.71
CA ALA A 94 5.04 4.21 4.44
C ALA A 94 6.37 4.95 4.67
N LYS A 95 6.40 5.87 5.63
CA LYS A 95 7.62 6.60 6.00
C LYS A 95 8.71 5.67 6.53
N ARG A 96 8.36 4.72 7.38
CA ARG A 96 9.32 3.73 7.91
C ARG A 96 9.91 2.87 6.80
N LEU A 97 9.09 2.42 5.84
CA LEU A 97 9.56 1.64 4.68
C LEU A 97 10.50 2.46 3.81
N GLN A 98 10.19 3.74 3.58
CA GLN A 98 11.05 4.66 2.85
C GLN A 98 12.39 4.87 3.56
N GLU A 99 12.39 5.12 4.87
CA GLU A 99 13.62 5.28 5.69
C GLU A 99 14.47 3.99 5.68
N GLU A 100 13.84 2.82 5.74
CA GLU A 100 14.55 1.53 5.65
C GLU A 100 15.19 1.33 4.26
N GLN A 101 14.48 1.72 3.21
CA GLN A 101 15.01 1.65 1.84
C GLN A 101 16.18 2.61 1.63
N GLU A 102 16.05 3.86 2.06
CA GLU A 102 17.15 4.85 2.03
C GLU A 102 18.37 4.39 2.86
N ALA A 103 18.15 3.72 3.98
CA ALA A 103 19.24 3.15 4.79
C ALA A 103 19.95 1.99 4.08
N LYS A 104 19.21 1.11 3.39
CA LYS A 104 19.78 0.02 2.57
C LYS A 104 20.59 0.58 1.40
N GLU A 105 20.05 1.59 0.73
CA GLU A 105 20.73 2.30 -0.38
C GLU A 105 22.04 2.93 0.10
N ARG A 106 22.01 3.64 1.22
CA ARG A 106 23.18 4.26 1.84
C ARG A 106 24.24 3.23 2.25
N ALA A 107 23.80 2.10 2.81
CA ALA A 107 24.69 1.00 3.17
C ALA A 107 25.32 0.33 1.94
N ALA A 108 24.56 0.13 0.86
CA ALA A 108 25.06 -0.40 -0.39
C ALA A 108 26.05 0.55 -1.07
N GLN A 109 25.78 1.85 -1.07
CA GLN A 109 26.68 2.89 -1.55
C GLN A 109 28.02 2.91 -0.80
N ALA A 110 28.01 2.73 0.53
CA ALA A 110 29.22 2.73 1.34
C ALA A 110 30.09 1.46 1.15
N ASP A 111 29.50 0.36 0.69
CA ASP A 111 30.10 -0.98 0.66
C ASP A 111 30.52 -1.44 -0.76
N GLY A 112 30.14 -0.68 -1.81
CA GLY A 112 30.51 -0.94 -3.19
C GLY A 112 31.78 -0.19 -3.61
N VAL A 113 32.49 -0.74 -4.61
CA VAL A 113 33.62 -0.02 -5.23
C VAL A 113 33.10 1.07 -6.17
N ALA A 114 33.85 2.15 -6.36
CA ALA A 114 33.52 3.18 -7.33
C ALA A 114 33.52 2.57 -8.76
N LYS A 115 32.62 3.08 -9.63
CA LYS A 115 32.36 2.51 -10.96
C LYS A 115 33.63 2.32 -11.81
N GLU A 116 34.52 3.29 -11.79
CA GLU A 116 35.80 3.29 -12.48
C GLU A 116 36.81 2.26 -11.96
N ASN A 117 36.61 1.75 -10.74
CA ASN A 117 37.45 0.78 -10.07
C ASN A 117 36.88 -0.64 -10.13
N VAL A 118 35.79 -0.87 -10.85
CA VAL A 118 35.16 -2.18 -10.97
C VAL A 118 36.07 -3.13 -11.73
N VAL A 119 36.45 -4.23 -11.07
CA VAL A 119 37.18 -5.36 -11.67
C VAL A 119 36.39 -6.64 -11.37
N TYR A 120 36.71 -7.71 -12.09
CA TYR A 120 36.05 -9.01 -11.84
C TYR A 120 36.18 -9.42 -10.38
N GLY A 121 35.05 -9.74 -9.76
CA GLY A 121 34.94 -10.06 -8.32
C GLY A 121 34.58 -8.89 -7.43
N SER A 122 34.58 -7.66 -7.92
CA SER A 122 34.18 -6.48 -7.14
C SER A 122 32.73 -6.59 -6.64
N LYS A 123 32.49 -6.16 -5.41
CA LYS A 123 31.13 -5.92 -4.92
C LYS A 123 30.62 -4.63 -5.56
N LEU A 124 29.50 -4.71 -6.25
CA LEU A 124 28.85 -3.58 -6.90
C LEU A 124 27.86 -2.87 -5.95
N GLY A 125 27.19 -3.65 -5.10
CA GLY A 125 26.15 -3.15 -4.21
C GLY A 125 25.12 -4.23 -3.87
N HIS A 126 23.86 -3.97 -4.18
CA HIS A 126 22.72 -4.79 -3.77
C HIS A 126 21.69 -4.98 -4.89
N VAL A 127 21.00 -6.12 -4.89
CA VAL A 127 19.83 -6.40 -5.74
C VAL A 127 18.67 -6.84 -4.87
N SER A 128 17.47 -6.30 -5.15
CA SER A 128 16.21 -6.77 -4.57
C SER A 128 15.09 -6.77 -5.61
N VAL A 129 14.03 -7.55 -5.35
CA VAL A 129 12.87 -7.67 -6.24
C VAL A 129 11.60 -7.54 -5.43
N ASP A 130 10.74 -6.61 -5.82
CA ASP A 130 9.46 -6.37 -5.17
C ASP A 130 8.55 -7.61 -5.17
N GLY A 131 7.86 -7.83 -4.04
CA GLY A 131 6.94 -8.95 -3.88
C GLY A 131 7.60 -10.31 -3.70
N THR A 132 8.94 -10.35 -3.52
CA THR A 132 9.72 -11.58 -3.29
C THR A 132 10.65 -11.44 -2.09
N ASN A 133 11.27 -12.54 -1.68
CA ASN A 133 12.35 -12.54 -0.68
C ASN A 133 13.74 -12.35 -1.31
N VAL A 134 13.83 -12.00 -2.59
CA VAL A 134 15.10 -11.73 -3.26
C VAL A 134 15.66 -10.41 -2.75
N SER A 135 16.74 -10.48 -1.96
CA SER A 135 17.46 -9.33 -1.43
C SER A 135 18.87 -9.77 -1.04
N CYS A 136 19.88 -9.41 -1.84
CA CYS A 136 21.25 -9.87 -1.62
C CYS A 136 22.32 -8.94 -2.22
N SER A 137 23.58 -9.16 -1.82
CA SER A 137 24.73 -8.46 -2.39
C SER A 137 24.89 -8.79 -3.87
N LEU A 138 25.31 -7.81 -4.66
CA LEU A 138 25.56 -7.89 -6.10
C LEU A 138 27.05 -7.75 -6.38
N TYR A 139 27.58 -8.64 -7.20
CA TYR A 139 29.01 -8.69 -7.56
C TYR A 139 29.21 -8.61 -9.06
N TRP A 140 30.37 -8.11 -9.51
CA TRP A 140 30.80 -8.17 -10.90
C TRP A 140 31.53 -9.49 -11.17
N GLY A 141 30.94 -10.33 -12.02
CA GLY A 141 31.36 -11.71 -12.26
C GLY A 141 30.35 -12.71 -11.73
N ASP A 142 30.19 -13.83 -12.41
CA ASP A 142 29.18 -14.86 -12.15
C ASP A 142 29.78 -16.25 -11.93
N SER A 143 30.99 -16.29 -11.35
CA SER A 143 31.60 -17.57 -10.94
C SER A 143 31.00 -18.11 -9.67
N ASN A 144 31.30 -19.36 -9.37
CA ASN A 144 30.92 -20.00 -8.10
C ASN A 144 31.37 -19.23 -6.85
N THR A 145 32.41 -18.40 -6.97
CA THR A 145 32.88 -17.56 -5.86
C THR A 145 31.87 -16.47 -5.55
N GLN A 146 31.40 -15.73 -6.57
CA GLN A 146 30.41 -14.67 -6.39
C GLN A 146 29.08 -15.25 -5.93
N PHE A 147 28.60 -16.34 -6.52
CA PHE A 147 27.35 -17.00 -6.15
C PHE A 147 27.30 -17.53 -4.70
N ARG A 148 28.47 -17.71 -4.04
CA ARG A 148 28.50 -18.02 -2.60
C ARG A 148 28.10 -16.85 -1.73
N TYR A 149 28.37 -15.62 -2.18
CA TYR A 149 28.20 -14.43 -1.36
C TYR A 149 26.96 -13.61 -1.76
N GLY A 150 26.40 -13.85 -2.96
CA GLY A 150 25.26 -13.11 -3.45
C GLY A 150 24.88 -13.46 -4.88
N ALA A 151 24.36 -12.49 -5.59
CA ALA A 151 24.14 -12.54 -7.04
C ALA A 151 25.36 -12.03 -7.80
N GLY A 152 25.56 -12.53 -9.00
CA GLY A 152 26.69 -12.15 -9.88
C GLY A 152 26.23 -11.59 -11.20
N CYS A 153 26.73 -10.42 -11.58
CA CYS A 153 26.59 -9.90 -12.92
C CYS A 153 27.55 -10.61 -13.86
N HIS A 154 27.06 -11.07 -15.00
CA HIS A 154 27.92 -11.57 -16.08
C HIS A 154 28.81 -10.45 -16.61
N ALA A 155 30.11 -10.69 -16.66
CA ALA A 155 31.10 -9.66 -16.91
C ALA A 155 31.69 -9.69 -18.37
N GLU A 156 31.07 -10.48 -19.24
CA GLU A 156 31.54 -10.75 -20.62
C GLU A 156 30.36 -10.61 -21.61
N ASP A 157 30.57 -10.99 -22.84
CA ASP A 157 29.57 -11.11 -23.93
C ASP A 157 28.73 -9.85 -24.20
N GLY A 158 29.27 -8.66 -23.93
CA GLY A 158 28.56 -7.39 -24.16
C GLY A 158 27.54 -7.04 -23.07
N CYS A 159 27.64 -7.67 -21.88
CA CYS A 159 26.92 -7.25 -20.67
C CYS A 159 27.55 -5.96 -20.13
N VAL A 160 26.71 -5.19 -19.40
CA VAL A 160 27.10 -3.86 -18.92
C VAL A 160 26.91 -3.73 -17.42
N LEU A 161 27.52 -2.71 -16.83
CA LEU A 161 27.27 -2.34 -15.43
C LEU A 161 25.88 -1.70 -15.26
N PRO A 162 25.27 -1.83 -14.09
CA PRO A 162 24.00 -1.15 -13.79
C PRO A 162 24.04 0.34 -14.15
N GLY A 163 23.01 0.78 -14.91
CA GLY A 163 22.88 2.15 -15.39
C GLY A 163 23.54 2.46 -16.73
N ASP A 164 24.32 1.54 -17.31
CA ASP A 164 24.82 1.67 -18.67
C ASP A 164 23.79 1.18 -19.70
N ASN A 165 23.94 1.65 -20.95
CA ASN A 165 23.13 1.18 -22.07
C ASN A 165 23.54 -0.25 -22.43
N GLY A 166 22.57 -1.17 -22.40
CA GLY A 166 22.78 -2.58 -22.64
C GLY A 166 22.09 -3.48 -21.61
N THR A 167 22.46 -4.74 -21.57
CA THR A 167 21.88 -5.73 -20.68
C THR A 167 22.74 -5.94 -19.43
N VAL A 168 22.17 -5.71 -18.25
CA VAL A 168 22.71 -6.17 -16.99
C VAL A 168 22.19 -7.59 -16.77
N PHE A 169 23.07 -8.60 -16.91
CA PHE A 169 22.70 -10.01 -16.84
C PHE A 169 23.17 -10.61 -15.51
N ILE A 170 22.24 -11.01 -14.62
CA ILE A 170 22.52 -11.32 -13.23
C ILE A 170 22.06 -12.75 -12.92
N GLY A 171 22.99 -13.58 -12.47
CA GLY A 171 22.73 -14.93 -12.00
C GLY A 171 22.71 -15.05 -10.49
N GLY A 172 22.00 -16.07 -10.00
CA GLY A 172 22.01 -16.46 -8.60
C GLY A 172 21.54 -17.90 -8.40
N HIS A 173 21.97 -18.54 -7.31
CA HIS A 173 21.55 -19.91 -7.04
C HIS A 173 20.07 -20.01 -6.67
N THR A 174 19.36 -20.99 -7.26
CA THR A 174 17.97 -21.33 -6.94
C THR A 174 17.77 -21.86 -5.52
N GLY A 175 18.82 -22.38 -4.89
CA GLY A 175 18.76 -22.89 -3.50
C GLY A 175 19.07 -21.83 -2.43
N THR A 176 19.43 -20.59 -2.81
CA THR A 176 19.83 -19.53 -1.89
C THR A 176 19.21 -18.20 -2.26
N VAL A 177 19.99 -17.29 -2.86
CA VAL A 177 19.62 -15.88 -3.08
C VAL A 177 18.45 -15.69 -4.06
N PHE A 178 18.27 -16.61 -5.01
CA PHE A 178 17.18 -16.56 -5.99
C PHE A 178 16.15 -17.70 -5.80
N SER A 179 16.06 -18.24 -4.59
CA SER A 179 15.11 -19.32 -4.27
C SER A 179 13.64 -18.89 -4.46
N ASP A 180 13.35 -17.60 -4.29
CA ASP A 180 12.01 -17.03 -4.40
C ASP A 180 11.80 -16.20 -5.68
N LEU A 181 12.72 -16.29 -6.65
CA LEU A 181 12.60 -15.55 -7.90
C LEU A 181 11.34 -15.92 -8.70
N GLY A 182 10.80 -17.12 -8.49
CA GLY A 182 9.56 -17.57 -9.11
C GLY A 182 8.29 -16.87 -8.61
N SER A 183 8.37 -16.11 -7.51
CA SER A 183 7.25 -15.35 -6.94
C SER A 183 7.07 -13.96 -7.55
N CYS A 184 8.03 -13.47 -8.34
CA CYS A 184 7.95 -12.16 -8.99
C CYS A 184 6.79 -12.09 -9.99
N GLN A 185 6.34 -10.88 -10.29
CA GLN A 185 5.20 -10.63 -11.18
C GLN A 185 5.58 -9.60 -12.24
N ILE A 186 4.93 -9.68 -13.40
CA ILE A 186 5.03 -8.63 -14.42
C ILE A 186 4.57 -7.31 -13.82
N GLY A 187 5.36 -6.24 -14.01
CA GLY A 187 5.12 -4.91 -13.45
C GLY A 187 5.82 -4.67 -12.10
N SER A 188 6.29 -5.70 -11.38
CA SER A 188 7.16 -5.53 -10.19
C SER A 188 8.50 -4.92 -10.56
N LEU A 189 9.16 -4.30 -9.60
CA LEU A 189 10.47 -3.68 -9.81
C LEU A 189 11.62 -4.58 -9.33
N ILE A 190 12.69 -4.57 -10.10
CA ILE A 190 14.02 -5.02 -9.71
C ILE A 190 14.81 -3.77 -9.35
N HIS A 191 15.28 -3.68 -8.12
CA HIS A 191 16.10 -2.58 -7.64
C HIS A 191 17.56 -2.98 -7.61
N LEU A 192 18.39 -2.26 -8.35
CA LEU A 192 19.84 -2.39 -8.29
C LEU A 192 20.40 -1.13 -7.64
N THR A 193 21.03 -1.26 -6.48
CA THR A 193 21.69 -0.16 -5.77
C THR A 193 23.20 -0.40 -5.79
N THR A 194 23.95 0.59 -6.25
CA THR A 194 25.42 0.54 -6.36
C THR A 194 26.05 1.75 -5.67
N SER A 195 27.38 1.82 -5.62
CA SER A 195 28.08 3.00 -5.08
C SER A 195 27.92 4.24 -5.99
N TRP A 196 27.49 4.11 -7.23
CA TRP A 196 27.34 5.23 -8.18
C TRP A 196 25.90 5.56 -8.54
N GLY A 197 24.91 4.78 -8.11
CA GLY A 197 23.51 5.06 -8.40
C GLY A 197 22.55 3.96 -7.99
N SER A 198 21.28 4.29 -8.11
CA SER A 198 20.14 3.40 -7.91
C SER A 198 19.37 3.28 -9.23
N PHE A 199 18.97 2.07 -9.60
CA PHE A 199 18.39 1.75 -10.89
C PHE A 199 17.21 0.79 -10.70
N ASP A 200 16.03 1.22 -11.16
CA ASP A 200 14.81 0.44 -11.10
C ASP A 200 14.46 -0.10 -12.48
N TYR A 201 14.34 -1.42 -12.58
CA TYR A 201 13.93 -2.11 -13.80
C TYR A 201 12.57 -2.76 -13.59
N GLN A 202 11.60 -2.43 -14.45
CA GLN A 202 10.27 -3.03 -14.38
C GLN A 202 10.23 -4.35 -15.15
N ILE A 203 9.74 -5.39 -14.48
CA ILE A 203 9.60 -6.74 -15.06
C ILE A 203 8.56 -6.71 -16.18
N THR A 204 8.98 -7.12 -17.37
CA THR A 204 8.17 -7.13 -18.59
C THR A 204 7.85 -8.55 -19.09
N ASP A 205 8.68 -9.54 -18.77
CA ASP A 205 8.47 -10.93 -19.18
C ASP A 205 9.20 -11.93 -18.28
N MET A 206 8.76 -13.18 -18.28
CA MET A 206 9.37 -14.28 -17.55
C MET A 206 9.30 -15.55 -18.39
N GLN A 207 10.42 -16.24 -18.57
CA GLN A 207 10.51 -17.43 -19.41
C GLN A 207 11.35 -18.54 -18.77
N VAL A 208 11.04 -19.78 -19.11
CA VAL A 208 11.96 -20.90 -18.92
C VAL A 208 12.70 -21.09 -20.24
N ILE A 209 14.02 -20.95 -20.19
CA ILE A 209 14.92 -21.04 -21.35
C ILE A 209 15.94 -22.18 -21.13
N ASN A 210 16.62 -22.62 -22.19
CA ASN A 210 17.79 -23.49 -22.03
C ASN A 210 19.05 -22.67 -21.79
N GLU A 211 20.02 -23.24 -21.11
CA GLU A 211 21.32 -22.58 -20.88
C GLU A 211 22.11 -22.29 -22.18
N THR A 212 21.69 -22.88 -23.28
CA THR A 212 22.27 -22.66 -24.62
C THR A 212 21.53 -21.63 -25.46
N ASP A 213 20.41 -21.09 -24.98
CA ASP A 213 19.57 -20.11 -25.68
C ASP A 213 20.16 -18.68 -25.55
N ILE A 214 21.35 -18.48 -26.09
CA ILE A 214 22.11 -17.22 -25.98
C ILE A 214 21.33 -16.04 -26.58
N ASP A 215 20.57 -16.25 -27.63
CA ASP A 215 19.67 -15.25 -28.22
C ASP A 215 18.63 -14.70 -27.25
N LYS A 216 18.30 -15.44 -26.20
CA LYS A 216 17.40 -15.01 -25.11
C LYS A 216 18.08 -14.15 -24.06
N CYS A 217 19.41 -14.11 -24.02
CA CYS A 217 20.16 -13.34 -23.02
C CYS A 217 20.26 -11.84 -23.35
N ARG A 218 19.82 -11.41 -24.53
CA ARG A 218 19.88 -10.02 -25.02
C ARG A 218 21.29 -9.41 -24.97
N PHE A 219 22.35 -10.25 -25.16
CA PHE A 219 23.74 -9.78 -25.17
C PHE A 219 23.98 -8.80 -26.33
N GLY A 220 24.65 -7.68 -26.03
CA GLY A 220 24.87 -6.62 -26.97
C GLY A 220 23.65 -5.76 -27.32
N ALA A 221 22.57 -5.84 -26.58
CA ALA A 221 21.44 -4.90 -26.66
C ALA A 221 21.94 -3.46 -26.39
N ILE A 222 21.26 -2.48 -26.99
CA ILE A 222 21.58 -1.05 -26.82
C ILE A 222 20.64 -0.35 -25.86
N GLU A 223 19.47 -0.93 -25.61
CA GLU A 223 18.51 -0.40 -24.65
C GLU A 223 18.82 -0.90 -23.23
N PRO A 224 18.76 -0.03 -22.21
CA PRO A 224 19.02 -0.42 -20.83
C PRO A 224 18.02 -1.46 -20.34
N SER A 225 18.49 -2.66 -20.04
CA SER A 225 17.66 -3.77 -19.58
C SER A 225 18.37 -4.57 -18.49
N CYS A 226 17.59 -5.35 -17.74
CA CYS A 226 18.09 -6.27 -16.72
C CYS A 226 17.47 -7.64 -16.94
N ILE A 227 18.27 -8.69 -16.82
CA ILE A 227 17.79 -10.07 -16.81
C ILE A 227 18.32 -10.73 -15.54
N LEU A 228 17.38 -11.21 -14.68
CA LEU A 228 17.74 -12.10 -13.59
C LEU A 228 17.53 -13.55 -14.02
N TYR A 229 18.48 -14.44 -13.70
CA TYR A 229 18.31 -15.86 -14.02
C TYR A 229 18.76 -16.77 -12.88
N THR A 230 18.13 -17.93 -12.81
CA THR A 230 18.51 -19.01 -11.89
C THR A 230 18.25 -20.37 -12.51
N CYS A 231 18.79 -21.43 -11.91
CA CYS A 231 18.51 -22.79 -12.35
C CYS A 231 17.01 -23.14 -12.18
N TYR A 232 16.47 -23.89 -13.15
CA TYR A 232 15.09 -24.36 -13.13
C TYR A 232 15.05 -25.89 -13.35
N PRO A 233 14.15 -26.67 -12.71
CA PRO A 233 13.11 -26.23 -11.75
C PRO A 233 13.66 -25.74 -10.39
N PHE A 234 12.86 -24.91 -9.71
CA PHE A 234 13.20 -24.42 -8.36
C PHE A 234 13.33 -25.57 -7.36
N GLY A 235 14.21 -25.41 -6.38
CA GLY A 235 14.42 -26.39 -5.32
C GLY A 235 15.25 -27.62 -5.70
N ILE A 236 15.71 -27.73 -6.94
CA ILE A 236 16.61 -28.80 -7.39
C ILE A 236 18.06 -28.34 -7.22
N LEU A 237 18.85 -29.11 -6.47
CA LEU A 237 20.25 -28.75 -6.14
C LEU A 237 21.28 -29.42 -7.06
N VAL A 238 20.84 -30.08 -8.12
CA VAL A 238 21.72 -30.66 -9.15
C VAL A 238 21.75 -29.76 -10.39
N HIS A 239 22.81 -29.89 -11.20
CA HIS A 239 22.90 -29.18 -12.47
C HIS A 239 21.70 -29.51 -13.36
N THR A 240 21.07 -28.46 -13.88
CA THR A 240 19.97 -28.54 -14.86
C THR A 240 20.31 -27.72 -16.08
N THR A 241 19.80 -28.08 -17.24
CA THR A 241 20.00 -27.33 -18.49
C THR A 241 19.03 -26.20 -18.67
N GLN A 242 17.99 -26.09 -17.80
CA GLN A 242 16.99 -25.05 -17.88
C GLN A 242 17.30 -23.90 -16.89
N ARG A 243 16.91 -22.70 -17.30
CA ARG A 243 17.02 -21.47 -16.52
C ARG A 243 15.67 -20.80 -16.47
N TYR A 244 15.28 -20.30 -15.30
CA TYR A 244 14.19 -19.35 -15.16
C TYR A 244 14.78 -17.95 -15.33
N ALA A 245 14.34 -17.25 -16.36
CA ALA A 245 14.81 -15.91 -16.71
C ALA A 245 13.68 -14.88 -16.53
N VAL A 246 13.98 -13.78 -15.86
CA VAL A 246 13.09 -12.65 -15.61
C VAL A 246 13.67 -11.44 -16.36
N TYR A 247 12.90 -10.90 -17.29
CA TYR A 247 13.28 -9.80 -18.16
C TYR A 247 12.67 -8.49 -17.66
N ALA A 248 13.48 -7.44 -17.62
CA ALA A 248 13.02 -6.14 -17.14
C ALA A 248 13.70 -5.02 -17.93
N ASP A 249 13.01 -3.89 -18.07
CA ASP A 249 13.49 -2.71 -18.76
C ASP A 249 13.65 -1.55 -17.76
N LEU A 250 14.67 -0.70 -17.93
CA LEU A 250 14.96 0.42 -17.02
C LEU A 250 13.82 1.44 -17.06
N VAL A 251 13.26 1.78 -15.90
CA VAL A 251 12.18 2.76 -15.76
C VAL A 251 12.58 3.97 -14.91
N SER A 252 13.57 3.82 -14.03
CA SER A 252 14.07 4.91 -13.20
C SER A 252 15.55 4.75 -12.91
N SER A 253 16.28 5.86 -12.84
CA SER A 253 17.67 5.86 -12.42
C SER A 253 18.01 7.14 -11.68
N THR A 254 18.79 7.00 -10.59
CA THR A 254 19.35 8.10 -9.82
C THR A 254 20.85 7.89 -9.70
N LEU A 255 21.64 8.78 -10.28
CA LEU A 255 23.10 8.76 -10.12
C LEU A 255 23.49 9.50 -8.84
N TYR A 256 24.46 8.98 -8.12
CA TYR A 256 25.00 9.63 -6.94
C TYR A 256 26.18 10.51 -7.31
N ASP A 257 26.20 11.76 -6.82
CA ASP A 257 27.31 12.67 -7.06
C ASP A 257 28.57 12.21 -6.31
N ALA A 258 29.64 12.01 -7.05
CA ALA A 258 30.95 11.66 -6.50
C ALA A 258 31.51 12.71 -5.52
N SER A 259 30.93 13.92 -5.48
CA SER A 259 31.39 15.04 -4.65
C SER A 259 30.93 14.97 -3.18
N ASN A 260 30.06 14.04 -2.82
CA ASN A 260 29.50 13.94 -1.45
C ASN A 260 30.08 12.77 -0.62
N SER A 261 31.11 12.11 -1.11
CA SER A 261 31.71 10.92 -0.47
C SER A 261 32.89 11.21 0.46
N ILE A 262 33.13 12.48 0.83
CA ILE A 262 34.18 12.86 1.80
C ILE A 262 33.59 13.81 2.83
N ALA A 263 33.00 13.26 3.90
CA ALA A 263 32.85 13.92 5.18
C ALA A 263 32.80 12.85 6.30
#